data_68f72c4b1100d4f0b69f0f50a3b675a3
#
_entry.id   68f72c4b1100d4f0b69f0f50a3b675a3
#
_cell.length_a   1.000
_cell.length_b   1.000
_cell.length_c   1.000
_cell.angle_alpha   90.00
_cell.angle_beta   90.00
_cell.angle_gamma   90.00
#
_symmetry.space_group_name_H-M   'P 1'
#
loop_
_entity.id
_entity.type
_entity.pdbx_description
1 polymer ?
#
loop_
_entity_poly.entity_id
_entity_poly.type
_entity_poly.pdbx_seq_one_letter_code
_entity_poly.pdbx_strand_id
1 'polypeptide(L)' 'GLGDVYKRQNVCFSLKKGKLAVRGSSLSVRCLEKDFAVIVGNIASVAVDNG' A
#
# COMPACT_ATOMS: atom_id res chain seq x y z
N GLY A 1 5.47 -10.29 -8.85
CA GLY A 1 6.33 -9.72 -7.94
C GLY A 1 6.19 -8.26 -7.69
N LEU A 2 6.78 -7.89 -6.63
CA LEU A 2 6.74 -6.51 -6.19
C LEU A 2 7.51 -5.59 -7.13
N GLY A 3 8.46 -6.11 -7.84
CA GLY A 3 9.28 -5.31 -8.72
C GLY A 3 8.56 -4.71 -9.89
N ASP A 4 7.36 -5.17 -10.16
CA ASP A 4 6.62 -4.70 -11.31
C ASP A 4 5.76 -3.49 -11.03
N VAL A 5 5.79 -3.00 -9.83
CA VAL A 5 4.96 -1.88 -9.44
C VAL A 5 5.71 -0.60 -9.66
N TYR A 6 5.28 0.19 -10.63
CA TYR A 6 5.93 1.46 -10.91
C TYR A 6 5.11 2.64 -10.43
N LYS A 7 3.95 2.80 -11.05
CA LYS A 7 3.15 3.99 -10.84
C LYS A 7 1.73 3.55 -10.55
N ARG A 8 1.45 3.25 -9.34
CA ARG A 8 0.12 2.83 -8.95
C ARG A 8 -0.66 3.99 -8.37
N GLN A 9 -1.94 3.98 -8.64
CA GLN A 9 -2.85 4.95 -8.08
C GLN A 9 -3.53 4.40 -6.85
N ASN A 10 -3.65 3.09 -6.78
CA ASN A 10 -4.29 2.42 -5.66
C ASN A 10 -3.45 1.22 -5.26
N VAL A 11 -3.20 1.11 -3.97
CA VAL A 11 -2.50 -0.04 -3.42
C VAL A 11 -3.36 -0.59 -2.30
N CYS A 12 -3.76 -1.85 -2.43
CA CYS A 12 -4.54 -2.53 -1.41
C CYS A 12 -3.79 -3.78 -0.98
N PHE A 13 -3.73 -3.99 0.31
CA PHE A 13 -3.12 -5.21 0.82
C PHE A 13 -3.69 -5.55 2.18
N SER A 14 -3.56 -6.83 2.53
CA SER A 14 -4.06 -7.32 3.80
C SER A 14 -2.90 -7.45 4.76
N LEU A 15 -3.09 -6.89 5.92
CA LEU A 15 -2.16 -7.05 7.02
C LEU A 15 -2.79 -7.94 8.08
N LYS A 16 -1.99 -8.34 9.03
CA LYS A 16 -2.46 -9.15 10.11
C LYS A 16 -3.59 -8.49 10.89
N LYS A 17 -3.56 -7.18 10.96
CA LYS A 17 -4.55 -6.40 11.71
C LYS A 17 -5.78 -6.03 10.90
N GLY A 18 -5.74 -6.21 9.61
CA GLY A 18 -6.84 -5.79 8.74
C GLY A 18 -6.36 -5.47 7.37
N LYS A 19 -7.17 -4.71 6.65
CA LYS A 19 -6.84 -4.33 5.29
C LYS A 19 -6.46 -2.88 5.22
N LEU A 20 -5.53 -2.58 4.36
CA LEU A 20 -5.06 -1.22 4.17
C LEU A 20 -5.18 -0.87 2.70
N ALA A 21 -5.71 0.30 2.43
CA ALA A 21 -5.83 0.83 1.08
C ALA A 21 -5.15 2.18 1.02
N VAL A 22 -4.24 2.34 0.10
CA VAL A 22 -3.50 3.59 -0.09
C VAL A 22 -3.80 4.10 -1.49
N ARG A 23 -4.17 5.36 -1.58
CA ARG A 23 -4.48 5.99 -2.85
C ARG A 23 -3.58 7.19 -3.07
N GLY A 24 -3.21 7.40 -4.31
CA GLY A 24 -2.35 8.52 -4.65
C GLY A 24 -1.81 8.38 -6.05
N SER A 25 -0.64 8.93 -6.26
CA SER A 25 0.02 8.90 -7.58
C SER A 25 1.44 8.38 -7.43
N SER A 26 1.86 7.62 -8.42
CA SER A 26 3.23 7.10 -8.48
C SER A 26 3.61 6.33 -7.20
N LEU A 27 2.69 5.56 -6.70
CA LEU A 27 2.92 4.78 -5.48
C LEU A 27 3.81 3.58 -5.78
N SER A 28 4.69 3.30 -4.85
CA SER A 28 5.60 2.17 -4.98
C SER A 28 5.73 1.48 -3.64
N VAL A 29 5.61 0.17 -3.64
CA VAL A 29 5.74 -0.62 -2.41
C VAL A 29 7.21 -0.98 -2.26
N ARG A 30 7.81 -0.49 -1.18
CA ARG A 30 9.23 -0.73 -0.91
C ARG A 30 9.43 -1.96 -0.05
N CYS A 31 8.52 -2.20 0.84
CA CYS A 31 8.63 -3.34 1.76
C CYS A 31 7.21 -3.77 2.14
N LEU A 32 7.01 -5.06 2.23
CA LEU A 32 5.72 -5.61 2.65
C LEU A 32 5.97 -6.75 3.61
N GLU A 33 5.51 -6.58 4.83
CA GLU A 33 5.64 -7.58 5.89
C GLU A 33 4.25 -7.91 6.44
N LYS A 34 4.22 -8.84 7.36
CA LYS A 34 2.96 -9.24 7.98
C LYS A 34 2.36 -8.12 8.82
N ASP A 35 3.21 -7.34 9.43
CA ASP A 35 2.79 -6.34 10.41
C ASP A 35 2.86 -4.92 9.88
N PHE A 36 3.58 -4.71 8.78
CA PHE A 36 3.74 -3.36 8.27
C PHE A 36 4.07 -3.39 6.79
N ALA A 37 3.94 -2.24 6.17
CA ALA A 37 4.32 -2.06 4.79
C ALA A 37 4.90 -0.67 4.63
N VAL A 38 5.86 -0.54 3.73
CA VAL A 38 6.48 0.75 3.43
C VAL A 38 6.13 1.10 1.98
N ILE A 39 5.42 2.19 1.84
CA ILE A 39 4.99 2.67 0.53
C ILE A 39 5.46 4.09 0.36
N VAL A 40 6.00 4.37 -0.79
CA VAL A 40 6.49 5.71 -1.12
C VAL A 40 5.76 6.25 -2.32
N GLY A 41 5.80 7.56 -2.48
CA GLY A 41 5.14 8.22 -3.59
C GLY A 41 4.26 9.34 -3.10
N ASN A 42 3.40 9.84 -3.99
CA ASN A 42 2.44 10.88 -3.67
C ASN A 42 1.20 10.24 -3.07
N ILE A 43 1.16 10.15 -1.77
CA ILE A 43 0.03 9.54 -1.09
C ILE A 43 -1.04 10.59 -0.88
N ALA A 44 -2.22 10.33 -1.42
CA ALA A 44 -3.35 11.24 -1.29
C ALA A 44 -4.22 10.86 -0.10
N SER A 45 -4.47 9.57 0.08
CA SER A 45 -5.26 9.14 1.22
C SER A 45 -4.92 7.70 1.59
N VAL A 46 -5.20 7.39 2.84
CA VAL A 46 -4.98 6.04 3.36
C VAL A 46 -6.23 5.65 4.13
N ALA A 47 -6.73 4.47 3.85
CA ALA A 47 -7.89 3.94 4.52
C ALA A 47 -7.53 2.62 5.18
N VAL A 48 -8.03 2.43 6.38
CA VAL A 48 -7.80 1.20 7.13
C VAL A 48 -9.15 0.54 7.37
N ASP A 49 -9.26 -0.71 7.02
CA ASP A 49 -10.48 -1.47 7.20
C ASP A 49 -10.21 -2.60 8.18
N ASN A 50 -10.85 -2.54 9.31
CA ASN A 50 -10.71 -3.56 10.35
C ASN A 50 -11.73 -4.68 10.21
N GLY A 51 -12.31 -4.76 9.07
CA GLY A 51 -13.35 -5.76 8.82
C GLY A 51 -12.89 -7.18 8.91
#